data_6d9d81b6d80087543a64d7844063197a
#
_entry.id   6d9d81b6d80087543a64d7844063197a
#
_cell.length_a   1.000
_cell.length_b   1.000
_cell.length_c   1.000
_cell.angle_alpha   90.00
_cell.angle_beta   90.00
_cell.angle_gamma   90.00
#
_symmetry.space_group_name_H-M   'P 1'
#
loop_
_entity.id
_entity.type
_entity.pdbx_description
1 polymer ?
#
loop_
_entity_poly.entity_id
_entity_poly.type
_entity_poly.pdbx_seq_one_letter_code
_entity_poly.pdbx_strand_id
1 'polypeptide(L)'
;MQQTETIPTEQSTGRKTTIRTIAKLAGAGAVVFALVALGTIPRLTRQREALAAVRESPITHPVVTIVHPQWGDPTSALLLPGNIEPLYSAAVYARTEGYIERRNVDIGSKVKAGEVLAVISSPEVDQQLLQARAALAQSEASLQQAKATLEQARANAELARLTRERDVPLGEQRAISQQIVDEAVQAHNARVADVAAAEANITAAQANVTANGANVARLQQMQSFERVVAPFEGVITARNVERGDLVSAGSSATAGKPLFNIAQSGTLRIQVDVPQSEAVNIQNGQTASITVKERLGREYTGTVVRSAASLDSAARTMLTEVQLDNRDGSLLPGMYAQVKFTLAEQRRSLIIPTSSLVIDHSGMHVVVVEGNQKAHFVPVVLGKDMGIQVEVRSGIQASDALVASPSDLLHEGQDVEVR
;
A
#
# COMPACT_ATOMS: atom_id res chain seq x y z
N MET A 1 44.52 -74.86 -9.58
CA MET A 1 44.36 -75.83 -10.69
C MET A 1 45.16 -75.23 -11.82
N GLN A 2 46.49 -75.61 -11.97
CA GLN A 2 46.91 -76.74 -12.77
C GLN A 2 46.53 -76.54 -14.22
N GLN A 3 47.33 -76.54 -15.21
CA GLN A 3 48.65 -77.26 -15.48
C GLN A 3 49.19 -76.63 -16.76
N THR A 4 50.47 -76.29 -16.85
CA THR A 4 51.56 -77.14 -17.25
C THR A 4 51.48 -77.62 -18.70
N GLU A 5 52.53 -77.29 -19.38
CA GLU A 5 53.59 -78.17 -20.04
C GLU A 5 53.44 -78.19 -21.55
N THR A 6 54.41 -78.20 -22.41
CA THR A 6 55.80 -78.69 -22.35
C THR A 6 56.48 -78.28 -23.66
N ILE A 7 57.79 -78.16 -23.56
CA ILE A 7 58.78 -78.15 -24.63
C ILE A 7 58.91 -79.55 -25.23
N PRO A 8 59.33 -79.73 -26.47
CA PRO A 8 60.74 -80.20 -26.62
C PRO A 8 61.51 -79.70 -27.87
N THR A 9 62.68 -79.64 -27.67
CA THR A 9 63.99 -79.67 -28.24
C THR A 9 64.20 -80.57 -29.46
N GLU A 10 65.28 -80.21 -30.20
CA GLU A 10 66.30 -80.95 -30.91
C GLU A 10 66.28 -80.94 -32.46
N GLN A 11 67.24 -80.61 -33.00
CA GLN A 11 68.61 -80.86 -33.36
C GLN A 11 68.83 -80.70 -34.88
N SER A 12 69.77 -79.90 -35.18
CA SER A 12 71.13 -80.23 -35.74
C SER A 12 71.21 -80.56 -37.23
N THR A 13 72.14 -79.91 -37.76
CA THR A 13 73.18 -80.28 -38.82
C THR A 13 73.03 -79.54 -40.15
N GLY A 14 74.06 -78.81 -40.46
CA GLY A 14 75.03 -79.08 -41.51
C GLY A 14 75.31 -77.94 -42.51
N ARG A 15 76.32 -77.23 -42.21
CA ARG A 15 77.52 -76.85 -43.00
C ARG A 15 77.42 -76.58 -44.51
N LYS A 16 77.99 -75.44 -44.89
CA LYS A 16 78.63 -75.04 -46.15
C LYS A 16 77.74 -74.48 -47.30
N THR A 17 77.76 -73.18 -47.48
CA THR A 17 78.37 -72.57 -48.72
C THR A 17 78.19 -71.03 -48.59
N THR A 18 79.17 -70.36 -48.12
CA THR A 18 80.17 -69.58 -48.84
C THR A 18 79.70 -68.37 -49.59
N ILE A 19 80.11 -67.22 -49.06
CA ILE A 19 80.67 -65.99 -49.74
C ILE A 19 79.84 -65.21 -50.77
N ARG A 20 78.87 -65.75 -51.42
CA ARG A 20 78.10 -64.92 -52.43
C ARG A 20 76.86 -64.20 -51.86
N THR A 21 76.52 -64.47 -50.64
CA THR A 21 75.34 -63.88 -49.96
C THR A 21 75.64 -62.58 -49.16
N ILE A 22 76.91 -62.34 -48.77
CA ILE A 22 77.29 -61.13 -48.01
C ILE A 22 77.31 -59.90 -48.88
N ALA A 23 77.65 -59.97 -50.15
CA ALA A 23 77.60 -58.80 -51.04
C ALA A 23 76.18 -58.33 -51.39
N LYS A 24 75.20 -59.26 -51.40
CA LYS A 24 73.76 -58.88 -51.64
C LYS A 24 73.09 -58.34 -50.39
N LEU A 25 73.46 -58.71 -49.20
CA LEU A 25 72.96 -58.18 -47.95
C LEU A 25 73.53 -56.80 -47.63
N ALA A 26 74.76 -56.48 -47.98
CA ALA A 26 75.35 -55.15 -47.86
C ALA A 26 74.68 -54.12 -48.82
N GLY A 27 74.37 -54.57 -50.04
CA GLY A 27 73.61 -53.71 -50.98
C GLY A 27 72.17 -53.44 -50.57
N ALA A 28 71.43 -54.41 -50.02
CA ALA A 28 70.13 -54.28 -49.52
C ALA A 28 70.08 -53.41 -48.23
N GLY A 29 71.06 -53.53 -47.35
CA GLY A 29 71.20 -52.66 -46.18
C GLY A 29 71.46 -51.21 -46.54
N ALA A 30 72.27 -50.93 -47.55
CA ALA A 30 72.53 -49.56 -48.03
C ALA A 30 71.27 -48.91 -48.67
N VAL A 31 70.51 -49.72 -49.40
CA VAL A 31 69.17 -49.16 -49.96
C VAL A 31 68.16 -48.94 -48.91
N VAL A 32 68.01 -49.78 -47.89
CA VAL A 32 67.10 -49.56 -46.75
C VAL A 32 67.56 -48.36 -45.93
N PHE A 33 68.90 -48.22 -45.69
CA PHE A 33 69.43 -47.05 -45.00
C PHE A 33 69.19 -45.71 -45.77
N ALA A 34 69.37 -45.76 -47.10
CA ALA A 34 69.10 -44.63 -47.97
C ALA A 34 67.62 -44.30 -47.96
N LEU A 35 66.70 -45.25 -48.00
CA LEU A 35 65.23 -45.00 -47.94
C LEU A 35 64.80 -44.51 -46.57
N VAL A 36 65.39 -45.02 -45.47
CA VAL A 36 65.12 -44.52 -44.10
C VAL A 36 65.71 -43.11 -43.94
N ALA A 37 66.89 -42.83 -44.47
CA ALA A 37 67.49 -41.50 -44.41
C ALA A 37 66.71 -40.49 -45.27
N LEU A 38 66.26 -40.90 -46.48
CA LEU A 38 65.39 -40.05 -47.30
C LEU A 38 63.99 -39.77 -46.68
N GLY A 39 63.47 -40.70 -45.88
CA GLY A 39 62.18 -40.56 -45.16
C GLY A 39 62.27 -39.83 -43.83
N THR A 40 63.39 -39.90 -43.14
CA THR A 40 63.52 -39.30 -41.79
C THR A 40 64.15 -37.92 -41.78
N ILE A 41 65.13 -37.66 -42.70
CA ILE A 41 65.79 -36.34 -42.76
C ILE A 41 64.79 -35.22 -43.06
N PRO A 42 63.87 -35.29 -44.06
CA PRO A 42 62.90 -34.22 -44.34
C PRO A 42 61.81 -34.08 -43.25
N ARG A 43 61.59 -35.17 -42.45
CA ARG A 43 60.70 -35.09 -41.30
C ARG A 43 61.34 -34.34 -40.12
N LEU A 44 62.61 -34.60 -39.86
CA LEU A 44 63.35 -33.93 -38.78
C LEU A 44 63.64 -32.45 -39.14
N THR A 45 63.88 -32.11 -40.39
CA THR A 45 64.06 -30.72 -40.82
C THR A 45 62.76 -29.98 -40.74
N ARG A 46 61.61 -30.53 -41.22
CA ARG A 46 60.25 -29.92 -41.04
C ARG A 46 59.86 -29.77 -39.61
N GLN A 47 60.20 -30.71 -38.72
CA GLN A 47 59.97 -30.54 -37.28
C GLN A 47 60.82 -29.41 -36.67
N ARG A 48 62.07 -29.24 -37.11
CA ARG A 48 62.95 -28.17 -36.64
C ARG A 48 62.48 -26.79 -37.21
N GLU A 49 62.04 -26.75 -38.47
CA GLU A 49 61.48 -25.55 -39.09
C GLU A 49 60.16 -25.17 -38.44
N ALA A 50 59.29 -26.13 -38.10
CA ALA A 50 58.04 -25.90 -37.38
C ALA A 50 58.30 -25.40 -35.95
N LEU A 51 59.30 -25.94 -35.24
CA LEU A 51 59.72 -25.49 -33.93
C LEU A 51 60.46 -24.14 -33.94
N ALA A 52 61.15 -23.81 -35.03
CA ALA A 52 61.77 -22.52 -35.23
C ALA A 52 60.72 -21.45 -35.60
N ALA A 53 59.75 -21.78 -36.46
CA ALA A 53 58.62 -20.91 -36.78
C ALA A 53 57.75 -20.55 -35.58
N VAL A 54 57.57 -21.48 -34.62
CA VAL A 54 56.89 -21.20 -33.37
C VAL A 54 57.73 -20.30 -32.45
N ARG A 55 59.07 -20.33 -32.52
CA ARG A 55 59.97 -19.45 -31.76
C ARG A 55 60.15 -18.06 -32.35
N GLU A 56 59.91 -17.91 -33.65
CA GLU A 56 60.06 -16.64 -34.39
C GLU A 56 58.69 -15.94 -34.62
N SER A 57 57.56 -16.51 -34.10
CA SER A 57 56.32 -15.75 -34.08
C SER A 57 56.55 -14.48 -33.27
N PRO A 58 56.43 -13.28 -33.87
CA PRO A 58 56.55 -12.07 -33.12
C PRO A 58 55.54 -12.14 -31.98
N ILE A 59 55.92 -11.82 -30.76
CA ILE A 59 55.04 -11.68 -29.63
C ILE A 59 54.07 -10.57 -30.01
N THR A 60 53.02 -10.91 -30.73
CA THR A 60 51.93 -9.99 -31.00
C THR A 60 51.11 -9.85 -29.73
N HIS A 61 51.33 -8.76 -29.01
CA HIS A 61 50.49 -8.45 -27.87
C HIS A 61 49.04 -8.35 -28.35
N PRO A 62 48.09 -9.00 -27.70
CA PRO A 62 46.70 -8.89 -28.10
C PRO A 62 46.26 -7.42 -27.97
N VAL A 63 45.69 -6.91 -29.04
CA VAL A 63 45.13 -5.53 -29.04
C VAL A 63 43.80 -5.58 -28.35
N VAL A 64 43.66 -4.78 -27.29
CA VAL A 64 42.44 -4.70 -26.51
C VAL A 64 41.85 -3.29 -26.55
N THR A 65 40.53 -3.20 -26.62
CA THR A 65 39.80 -1.92 -26.51
C THR A 65 39.45 -1.71 -25.03
N ILE A 66 39.76 -0.54 -24.51
CA ILE A 66 39.45 -0.21 -23.13
C ILE A 66 38.16 0.58 -23.00
N VAL A 67 37.47 0.40 -21.88
CA VAL A 67 36.30 1.17 -21.43
C VAL A 67 36.48 1.52 -19.96
N HIS A 68 36.09 2.71 -19.58
CA HIS A 68 36.10 3.11 -18.17
C HIS A 68 34.73 2.90 -17.55
N PRO A 69 34.66 2.43 -16.30
CA PRO A 69 33.41 2.34 -15.55
C PRO A 69 32.77 3.73 -15.43
N GLN A 70 31.46 3.79 -15.59
CA GLN A 70 30.70 5.02 -15.43
C GLN A 70 29.89 4.94 -14.13
N TRP A 71 29.74 6.09 -13.46
CA TRP A 71 28.85 6.15 -12.31
C TRP A 71 27.40 5.99 -12.78
N GLY A 72 26.68 5.07 -12.15
CA GLY A 72 25.26 4.91 -12.34
C GLY A 72 24.46 6.11 -11.84
N ASP A 73 23.21 6.20 -12.29
CA ASP A 73 22.30 7.23 -11.80
C ASP A 73 22.13 7.12 -10.28
N PRO A 74 22.12 8.25 -9.56
CA PRO A 74 21.94 8.25 -8.11
C PRO A 74 20.52 7.85 -7.69
N THR A 75 19.64 7.56 -8.63
CA THR A 75 18.24 7.21 -8.41
C THR A 75 17.87 5.96 -9.17
N SER A 76 17.14 5.08 -8.51
CA SER A 76 16.52 3.94 -9.16
C SER A 76 15.01 4.13 -9.26
N ALA A 77 14.40 3.59 -10.30
CA ALA A 77 12.97 3.63 -10.50
C ALA A 77 12.36 2.30 -10.05
N LEU A 78 11.46 2.36 -9.07
CA LEU A 78 10.64 1.23 -8.64
C LEU A 78 9.25 1.37 -9.24
N LEU A 79 8.88 0.46 -10.13
CA LEU A 79 7.58 0.43 -10.79
C LEU A 79 6.71 -0.65 -10.15
N LEU A 80 5.62 -0.25 -9.53
CA LEU A 80 4.70 -1.16 -8.84
C LEU A 80 3.26 -0.97 -9.33
N PRO A 81 2.48 -2.06 -9.35
CA PRO A 81 1.05 -1.98 -9.60
C PRO A 81 0.31 -1.38 -8.41
N GLY A 82 -0.79 -0.66 -8.69
CA GLY A 82 -1.67 -0.13 -7.67
C GLY A 82 -3.12 -0.07 -8.12
N ASN A 83 -4.04 -0.19 -7.18
CA ASN A 83 -5.47 -0.07 -7.41
C ASN A 83 -5.93 1.35 -7.06
N ILE A 84 -6.60 1.99 -8.01
CA ILE A 84 -7.19 3.31 -7.81
C ILE A 84 -8.50 3.16 -7.04
N GLU A 85 -8.58 3.79 -5.89
CA GLU A 85 -9.77 3.81 -5.05
C GLU A 85 -10.24 5.24 -4.79
N PRO A 86 -11.52 5.44 -4.49
CA PRO A 86 -11.99 6.75 -4.03
C PRO A 86 -11.38 7.05 -2.66
N LEU A 87 -11.14 8.33 -2.35
CA LEU A 87 -10.64 8.73 -1.02
C LEU A 87 -11.64 8.32 0.06
N TYR A 88 -12.93 8.57 -0.17
CA TYR A 88 -14.03 8.11 0.68
C TYR A 88 -15.09 7.42 -0.16
N SER A 89 -15.64 6.34 0.38
CA SER A 89 -16.83 5.69 -0.16
C SER A 89 -17.78 5.36 0.98
N ALA A 90 -19.08 5.53 0.75
CA ALA A 90 -20.11 5.20 1.73
C ALA A 90 -21.29 4.51 1.06
N ALA A 91 -21.78 3.49 1.73
CA ALA A 91 -23.07 2.88 1.46
C ALA A 91 -24.12 3.56 2.32
N VAL A 92 -25.11 4.18 1.68
CA VAL A 92 -26.19 4.93 2.33
C VAL A 92 -27.40 4.01 2.50
N TYR A 93 -27.84 3.83 3.74
CA TYR A 93 -28.96 2.99 4.11
C TYR A 93 -30.16 3.83 4.60
N ALA A 94 -31.37 3.26 4.52
CA ALA A 94 -32.53 3.83 5.19
C ALA A 94 -32.35 3.78 6.72
N ARG A 95 -32.72 4.84 7.42
CA ARG A 95 -32.70 4.93 8.88
C ARG A 95 -34.11 4.90 9.47
N THR A 96 -35.14 4.96 8.61
CA THR A 96 -36.54 4.83 8.95
C THR A 96 -37.21 3.87 8.00
N GLU A 97 -38.31 3.28 8.41
CA GLU A 97 -39.14 2.40 7.59
C GLU A 97 -40.18 3.23 6.84
N GLY A 98 -40.49 2.84 5.60
CA GLY A 98 -41.48 3.53 4.78
C GLY A 98 -41.29 3.27 3.29
N TYR A 99 -42.05 4.00 2.47
CA TYR A 99 -41.99 3.90 1.02
C TYR A 99 -41.19 5.06 0.43
N ILE A 100 -40.40 4.80 -0.60
CA ILE A 100 -39.74 5.86 -1.34
C ILE A 100 -40.80 6.72 -2.09
N GLU A 101 -41.03 7.90 -1.61
CA GLU A 101 -41.94 8.88 -2.24
C GLU A 101 -41.34 9.43 -3.53
N ARG A 102 -40.07 9.88 -3.44
CA ARG A 102 -39.37 10.46 -4.57
C ARG A 102 -37.85 10.21 -4.44
N ARG A 103 -37.21 10.11 -5.59
CA ARG A 103 -35.76 10.00 -5.76
C ARG A 103 -35.26 11.21 -6.54
N ASN A 104 -34.28 11.93 -6.01
CA ASN A 104 -33.77 13.16 -6.60
C ASN A 104 -32.50 12.97 -7.43
N VAL A 105 -31.79 11.83 -7.28
CA VAL A 105 -30.51 11.56 -7.90
C VAL A 105 -30.51 10.20 -8.60
N ASP A 106 -29.58 10.00 -9.55
CA ASP A 106 -29.38 8.74 -10.25
C ASP A 106 -27.90 8.36 -10.31
N ILE A 107 -27.58 7.17 -10.84
CA ILE A 107 -26.20 6.73 -11.07
C ILE A 107 -25.47 7.78 -11.91
N GLY A 108 -24.24 8.13 -11.49
CA GLY A 108 -23.45 9.19 -12.13
C GLY A 108 -23.76 10.61 -11.68
N SER A 109 -24.84 10.84 -10.89
CA SER A 109 -25.15 12.18 -10.37
C SER A 109 -24.06 12.64 -9.40
N LYS A 110 -23.61 13.89 -9.56
CA LYS A 110 -22.73 14.57 -8.60
C LYS A 110 -23.59 15.15 -7.50
N VAL A 111 -23.24 14.91 -6.25
CA VAL A 111 -23.97 15.34 -5.07
C VAL A 111 -23.05 16.07 -4.11
N LYS A 112 -23.61 17.03 -3.37
CA LYS A 112 -22.92 17.77 -2.30
C LYS A 112 -23.23 17.14 -0.94
N ALA A 113 -22.37 17.39 0.05
CA ALA A 113 -22.65 17.01 1.43
C ALA A 113 -23.99 17.61 1.90
N GLY A 114 -24.87 16.79 2.52
CA GLY A 114 -26.20 17.18 2.97
C GLY A 114 -27.26 17.25 1.88
N GLU A 115 -26.96 17.02 0.62
CA GLU A 115 -27.93 16.99 -0.47
C GLU A 115 -28.91 15.83 -0.32
N VAL A 116 -30.21 16.08 -0.54
CA VAL A 116 -31.27 15.08 -0.40
C VAL A 116 -31.29 14.15 -1.62
N LEU A 117 -30.94 12.90 -1.41
CA LEU A 117 -30.89 11.84 -2.43
C LEU A 117 -32.27 11.25 -2.71
N ALA A 118 -33.01 10.98 -1.65
CA ALA A 118 -34.37 10.45 -1.71
C ALA A 118 -35.18 10.90 -0.49
N VAL A 119 -36.48 10.81 -0.62
CA VAL A 119 -37.43 11.05 0.47
C VAL A 119 -38.25 9.79 0.69
N ILE A 120 -38.27 9.36 1.96
CA ILE A 120 -39.07 8.25 2.44
C ILE A 120 -40.36 8.83 3.02
N SER A 121 -41.49 8.28 2.67
CA SER A 121 -42.75 8.57 3.33
C SER A 121 -42.99 7.55 4.43
N SER A 122 -43.06 8.02 5.68
CA SER A 122 -43.31 7.19 6.87
C SER A 122 -44.53 7.74 7.65
N PRO A 123 -45.77 7.49 7.19
CA PRO A 123 -46.99 8.04 7.82
C PRO A 123 -47.12 7.67 9.29
N GLU A 124 -46.52 6.54 9.68
CA GLU A 124 -46.52 6.08 11.08
C GLU A 124 -45.73 7.03 11.98
N VAL A 125 -44.51 7.41 11.56
CA VAL A 125 -43.67 8.37 12.31
C VAL A 125 -44.35 9.74 12.38
N ASP A 126 -44.98 10.20 11.30
CA ASP A 126 -45.70 11.45 11.26
C ASP A 126 -46.88 11.48 12.24
N GLN A 127 -47.67 10.39 12.31
CA GLN A 127 -48.76 10.28 13.26
C GLN A 127 -48.26 10.20 14.70
N GLN A 128 -47.20 9.43 14.97
CA GLN A 128 -46.58 9.38 16.30
C GLN A 128 -46.07 10.76 16.75
N LEU A 129 -45.49 11.54 15.86
CA LEU A 129 -45.02 12.88 16.15
C LEU A 129 -46.20 13.83 16.45
N LEU A 130 -47.30 13.76 15.68
CA LEU A 130 -48.51 14.53 15.95
C LEU A 130 -49.06 14.20 17.32
N GLN A 131 -49.18 12.92 17.68
CA GLN A 131 -49.64 12.46 19.00
C GLN A 131 -48.72 12.99 20.14
N ALA A 132 -47.40 12.91 19.97
CA ALA A 132 -46.46 13.40 20.96
C ALA A 132 -46.53 14.91 21.16
N ARG A 133 -46.76 15.70 20.09
CA ARG A 133 -47.00 17.16 20.18
C ARG A 133 -48.25 17.47 20.95
N ALA A 134 -49.33 16.70 20.74
CA ALA A 134 -50.57 16.84 21.50
C ALA A 134 -50.37 16.57 23.00
N ALA A 135 -49.62 15.52 23.34
CA ALA A 135 -49.25 15.18 24.71
C ALA A 135 -48.40 16.28 25.39
N LEU A 136 -47.47 16.87 24.63
CA LEU A 136 -46.70 18.01 25.13
C LEU A 136 -47.61 19.21 25.43
N ALA A 137 -48.50 19.60 24.52
CA ALA A 137 -49.43 20.69 24.70
C ALA A 137 -50.33 20.45 25.94
N GLN A 138 -50.79 19.20 26.17
CA GLN A 138 -51.55 18.84 27.36
C GLN A 138 -50.77 19.04 28.64
N SER A 139 -49.48 18.66 28.65
CA SER A 139 -48.62 18.83 29.86
C SER A 139 -48.29 20.30 30.12
N GLU A 140 -48.14 21.11 29.06
CA GLU A 140 -47.97 22.57 29.17
C GLU A 140 -49.21 23.23 29.75
N ALA A 141 -50.42 22.83 29.32
CA ALA A 141 -51.64 23.29 29.90
C ALA A 141 -51.78 22.92 31.42
N SER A 142 -51.38 21.69 31.78
CA SER A 142 -51.34 21.23 33.15
C SER A 142 -50.36 22.05 34.01
N LEU A 143 -49.20 22.41 33.47
CA LEU A 143 -48.25 23.30 34.14
C LEU A 143 -48.85 24.71 34.37
N GLN A 144 -49.59 25.28 33.41
CA GLN A 144 -50.25 26.54 33.59
C GLN A 144 -51.32 26.49 34.66
N GLN A 145 -52.08 25.39 34.75
CA GLN A 145 -53.04 25.14 35.83
C GLN A 145 -52.35 25.08 37.19
N ALA A 146 -51.21 24.35 37.31
CA ALA A 146 -50.43 24.27 38.55
C ALA A 146 -49.89 25.64 38.96
N LYS A 147 -49.44 26.47 38.00
CA LYS A 147 -49.02 27.85 38.29
C LYS A 147 -50.18 28.73 38.83
N ALA A 148 -51.39 28.63 38.23
CA ALA A 148 -52.54 29.33 38.71
C ALA A 148 -52.95 28.91 40.14
N THR A 149 -52.83 27.60 40.44
CA THR A 149 -53.08 27.08 41.78
C THR A 149 -52.07 27.62 42.79
N LEU A 150 -50.78 27.77 42.42
CA LEU A 150 -49.78 28.40 43.27
C LEU A 150 -50.11 29.84 43.58
N GLU A 151 -50.51 30.65 42.57
CA GLU A 151 -50.90 32.04 42.82
C GLU A 151 -52.11 32.15 43.76
N GLN A 152 -53.07 31.24 43.63
CA GLN A 152 -54.19 31.16 44.58
C GLN A 152 -53.71 30.81 45.99
N ALA A 153 -52.82 29.81 46.15
CA ALA A 153 -52.26 29.43 47.42
C ALA A 153 -51.48 30.59 48.09
N ARG A 154 -50.68 31.32 47.30
CA ARG A 154 -49.93 32.50 47.73
C ARG A 154 -50.86 33.63 48.23
N ALA A 155 -51.96 33.93 47.49
CA ALA A 155 -52.92 34.91 47.93
C ALA A 155 -53.60 34.54 49.26
N ASN A 156 -53.95 33.26 49.45
CA ASN A 156 -54.51 32.74 50.68
C ASN A 156 -53.53 32.82 51.85
N ALA A 157 -52.25 32.48 51.61
CA ALA A 157 -51.18 32.54 52.62
C ALA A 157 -50.90 33.99 53.05
N GLU A 158 -50.94 34.92 52.09
CA GLU A 158 -50.79 36.35 52.38
C GLU A 158 -51.95 36.90 53.21
N LEU A 159 -53.18 36.53 52.90
CA LEU A 159 -54.36 36.90 53.77
C LEU A 159 -54.18 36.34 55.18
N ALA A 160 -53.78 35.08 55.34
CA ALA A 160 -53.57 34.47 56.69
C ALA A 160 -52.39 35.15 57.42
N ARG A 161 -51.34 35.55 56.71
CA ARG A 161 -50.21 36.31 57.26
C ARG A 161 -50.67 37.66 57.85
N LEU A 162 -51.40 38.42 57.06
CA LEU A 162 -51.97 39.75 57.49
C LEU A 162 -52.87 39.56 58.73
N THR A 163 -53.71 38.50 58.75
CA THR A 163 -54.57 38.19 59.90
C THR A 163 -53.76 37.89 61.14
N ARG A 164 -52.76 37.04 61.05
CA ARG A 164 -51.87 36.73 62.14
C ARG A 164 -51.13 37.97 62.66
N GLU A 165 -50.59 38.81 61.77
CA GLU A 165 -49.84 40.02 62.11
C GLU A 165 -50.74 41.06 62.83
N ARG A 166 -52.05 41.11 62.56
CA ARG A 166 -53.00 41.91 63.28
C ARG A 166 -53.34 41.30 64.63
N ASP A 167 -53.64 39.99 64.72
CA ASP A 167 -54.19 39.34 65.86
C ASP A 167 -53.15 39.02 66.95
N VAL A 168 -51.90 38.74 66.65
CA VAL A 168 -50.81 38.46 67.63
C VAL A 168 -50.59 39.68 68.53
N PRO A 169 -50.44 40.95 68.14
CA PRO A 169 -50.23 42.07 69.02
C PRO A 169 -51.47 42.34 69.89
N LEU A 170 -52.71 42.13 69.33
CA LEU A 170 -53.96 42.32 70.05
C LEU A 170 -54.10 41.29 71.20
N GLY A 171 -53.59 40.05 70.99
CA GLY A 171 -53.50 39.00 72.04
C GLY A 171 -52.53 39.37 73.17
N GLU A 172 -51.35 39.90 72.82
CA GLU A 172 -50.35 40.39 73.78
C GLU A 172 -50.95 41.51 74.66
N GLN A 173 -51.76 42.40 74.03
CA GLN A 173 -52.52 43.46 74.75
C GLN A 173 -53.75 42.89 75.53
N ARG A 174 -54.04 41.59 75.50
CA ARG A 174 -55.25 40.95 76.09
C ARG A 174 -56.60 41.50 75.51
N ALA A 175 -56.57 42.07 74.26
CA ALA A 175 -57.73 42.53 73.64
C ALA A 175 -58.61 41.46 72.97
N ILE A 176 -58.01 40.31 72.67
CA ILE A 176 -58.67 39.10 72.16
C ILE A 176 -58.24 37.85 72.97
N SER A 177 -58.91 36.71 72.77
CA SER A 177 -58.59 35.45 73.50
C SER A 177 -57.32 34.76 72.88
N GLN A 178 -56.60 34.05 73.71
CA GLN A 178 -55.43 33.28 73.25
C GLN A 178 -55.81 32.26 72.16
N GLN A 179 -57.02 31.71 72.24
CA GLN A 179 -57.54 30.77 71.22
C GLN A 179 -57.58 31.41 69.85
N ILE A 180 -58.00 32.65 69.68
CA ILE A 180 -58.07 33.39 68.45
C ILE A 180 -56.68 33.60 67.89
N VAL A 181 -55.69 33.91 68.69
CA VAL A 181 -54.28 34.06 68.31
C VAL A 181 -53.70 32.71 67.77
N ASP A 182 -53.94 31.62 68.56
CA ASP A 182 -53.48 30.29 68.20
C ASP A 182 -54.11 29.82 66.86
N GLU A 183 -55.41 30.06 66.68
CA GLU A 183 -56.11 29.77 65.41
C GLU A 183 -55.46 30.53 64.25
N ALA A 184 -55.19 31.86 64.40
CA ALA A 184 -54.56 32.66 63.30
C ALA A 184 -53.16 32.19 63.01
N VAL A 185 -52.35 31.79 64.03
CA VAL A 185 -51.01 31.23 63.83
C VAL A 185 -51.07 29.89 63.06
N GLN A 186 -51.95 28.97 63.52
CA GLN A 186 -52.09 27.69 62.81
C GLN A 186 -52.63 27.77 61.42
N ALA A 187 -53.62 28.70 61.19
CA ALA A 187 -54.13 28.97 59.87
C ALA A 187 -53.00 29.46 58.89
N HIS A 188 -52.17 30.40 59.37
CA HIS A 188 -51.03 30.86 58.58
C HIS A 188 -50.07 29.71 58.24
N ASN A 189 -49.68 28.88 59.25
CA ASN A 189 -48.79 27.77 59.03
C ASN A 189 -49.36 26.73 58.05
N ALA A 190 -50.66 26.45 58.10
CA ALA A 190 -51.32 25.58 57.15
C ALA A 190 -51.26 26.14 55.72
N ARG A 191 -51.49 27.49 55.51
CA ARG A 191 -51.40 28.10 54.22
C ARG A 191 -49.99 28.18 53.63
N VAL A 192 -48.97 28.29 54.46
CA VAL A 192 -47.58 28.19 54.07
C VAL A 192 -47.29 26.76 53.57
N ALA A 193 -47.81 25.75 54.23
CA ALA A 193 -47.69 24.36 53.78
C ALA A 193 -48.42 24.14 52.42
N ASP A 194 -49.61 24.78 52.20
CA ASP A 194 -50.32 24.73 50.92
C ASP A 194 -49.47 25.32 49.79
N VAL A 195 -48.77 26.44 50.01
CA VAL A 195 -47.84 27.04 49.06
C VAL A 195 -46.73 26.07 48.68
N ALA A 196 -46.07 25.44 49.67
CA ALA A 196 -45.03 24.48 49.45
C ALA A 196 -45.53 23.26 48.63
N ALA A 197 -46.73 22.77 48.91
CA ALA A 197 -47.37 21.70 48.13
C ALA A 197 -47.64 22.12 46.68
N ALA A 198 -48.11 23.36 46.44
CA ALA A 198 -48.33 23.87 45.12
C ALA A 198 -47.01 24.06 44.31
N GLU A 199 -45.93 24.47 44.98
CA GLU A 199 -44.59 24.55 44.38
C GLU A 199 -44.05 23.17 43.97
N ALA A 200 -44.25 22.15 44.81
CA ALA A 200 -43.93 20.78 44.49
C ALA A 200 -44.73 20.27 43.26
N ASN A 201 -46.02 20.64 43.18
CA ASN A 201 -46.86 20.30 42.01
C ASN A 201 -46.37 20.97 40.72
N ILE A 202 -45.90 22.22 40.78
CA ILE A 202 -45.29 22.87 39.61
C ILE A 202 -44.03 22.11 39.17
N THR A 203 -43.18 21.72 40.12
CA THR A 203 -41.98 20.97 39.82
C THR A 203 -42.31 19.64 39.14
N ALA A 204 -43.33 18.93 39.62
CA ALA A 204 -43.82 17.70 38.98
C ALA A 204 -44.41 17.96 37.58
N ALA A 205 -45.22 19.00 37.41
CA ALA A 205 -45.77 19.36 36.10
C ALA A 205 -44.67 19.78 35.10
N GLN A 206 -43.65 20.52 35.57
CA GLN A 206 -42.51 20.93 34.74
C GLN A 206 -41.69 19.69 34.29
N ALA A 207 -41.50 18.70 35.14
CA ALA A 207 -40.87 17.45 34.80
C ALA A 207 -41.63 16.71 33.67
N ASN A 208 -42.97 16.70 33.73
CA ASN A 208 -43.79 16.11 32.68
C ASN A 208 -43.65 16.84 31.32
N VAL A 209 -43.60 18.18 31.32
CA VAL A 209 -43.33 18.97 30.13
C VAL A 209 -41.98 18.62 29.55
N THR A 210 -40.94 18.52 30.37
CA THR A 210 -39.61 18.14 29.95
C THR A 210 -39.58 16.73 29.33
N ALA A 211 -40.22 15.76 29.93
CA ALA A 211 -40.32 14.39 29.44
C ALA A 211 -41.05 14.30 28.10
N ASN A 212 -42.20 14.97 27.96
CA ASN A 212 -42.93 14.99 26.70
C ASN A 212 -42.19 15.77 25.62
N GLY A 213 -41.49 16.86 25.96
CA GLY A 213 -40.59 17.59 25.05
C GLY A 213 -39.47 16.74 24.51
N ALA A 214 -38.86 15.96 25.36
CA ALA A 214 -37.80 14.99 24.93
C ALA A 214 -38.38 13.94 23.98
N ASN A 215 -39.61 13.46 24.21
CA ASN A 215 -40.25 12.49 23.30
C ASN A 215 -40.55 13.15 21.92
N VAL A 216 -41.02 14.39 21.88
CA VAL A 216 -41.20 15.14 20.63
C VAL A 216 -39.89 15.28 19.88
N ALA A 217 -38.80 15.69 20.57
CA ALA A 217 -37.47 15.81 19.96
C ALA A 217 -36.97 14.49 19.37
N ARG A 218 -37.17 13.37 20.07
CA ARG A 218 -36.83 12.02 19.55
C ARG A 218 -37.58 11.70 18.27
N LEU A 219 -38.87 11.94 18.20
CA LEU A 219 -39.70 11.66 17.03
C LEU A 219 -39.39 12.62 15.85
N GLN A 220 -39.06 13.88 16.14
CA GLN A 220 -38.58 14.83 15.12
C GLN A 220 -37.24 14.35 14.50
N GLN A 221 -36.34 13.80 15.34
CA GLN A 221 -35.12 13.20 14.83
C GLN A 221 -35.42 11.99 13.94
N MET A 222 -36.38 11.12 14.31
CA MET A 222 -36.80 10.01 13.46
C MET A 222 -37.41 10.50 12.15
N GLN A 223 -38.27 11.53 12.18
CA GLN A 223 -38.82 12.17 10.97
C GLN A 223 -37.72 12.74 10.08
N SER A 224 -36.65 13.31 10.66
CA SER A 224 -35.53 13.83 9.86
C SER A 224 -34.87 12.75 9.00
N PHE A 225 -34.94 11.48 9.40
CA PHE A 225 -34.39 10.34 8.65
C PHE A 225 -35.23 9.96 7.42
N GLU A 226 -36.39 10.50 7.25
CA GLU A 226 -37.18 10.39 6.00
C GLU A 226 -36.45 11.05 4.83
N ARG A 227 -35.59 12.00 5.12
CA ARG A 227 -34.72 12.66 4.13
C ARG A 227 -33.38 11.96 4.11
N VAL A 228 -33.19 11.10 3.12
CA VAL A 228 -31.90 10.43 2.89
C VAL A 228 -30.93 11.43 2.28
N VAL A 229 -29.85 11.77 2.99
CA VAL A 229 -28.88 12.78 2.56
C VAL A 229 -27.49 12.20 2.30
N ALA A 230 -26.74 12.85 1.41
CA ALA A 230 -25.35 12.52 1.14
C ALA A 230 -24.46 12.86 2.35
N PRO A 231 -23.63 11.93 2.85
CA PRO A 231 -22.72 12.18 3.98
C PRO A 231 -21.54 13.08 3.62
N PHE A 232 -21.13 13.12 2.37
CA PHE A 232 -20.06 13.95 1.81
C PHE A 232 -20.32 14.23 0.32
N GLU A 233 -19.56 15.11 -0.28
CA GLU A 233 -19.62 15.37 -1.72
C GLU A 233 -19.02 14.22 -2.52
N GLY A 234 -19.64 13.85 -3.63
CA GLY A 234 -19.18 12.74 -4.45
C GLY A 234 -20.08 12.45 -5.62
N VAL A 235 -19.93 11.25 -6.17
CA VAL A 235 -20.72 10.72 -7.28
C VAL A 235 -21.46 9.47 -6.82
N ILE A 236 -22.71 9.33 -7.23
CA ILE A 236 -23.50 8.11 -7.00
C ILE A 236 -22.96 7.01 -7.91
N THR A 237 -22.37 5.98 -7.32
CA THR A 237 -21.78 4.84 -8.05
C THR A 237 -22.74 3.67 -8.22
N ALA A 238 -23.69 3.51 -7.29
CA ALA A 238 -24.73 2.49 -7.40
C ALA A 238 -26.02 3.01 -6.77
N ARG A 239 -27.14 2.53 -7.32
CA ARG A 239 -28.49 2.78 -6.87
C ARG A 239 -29.24 1.46 -6.82
N ASN A 240 -29.81 1.15 -5.66
CA ASN A 240 -30.52 -0.11 -5.43
C ASN A 240 -31.95 0.15 -4.95
N VAL A 241 -32.51 1.32 -5.23
CA VAL A 241 -33.83 1.71 -4.79
C VAL A 241 -34.57 2.49 -5.87
N GLU A 242 -35.88 2.21 -6.00
CA GLU A 242 -36.79 2.89 -6.91
C GLU A 242 -37.93 3.59 -6.15
N ARG A 243 -38.62 4.48 -6.85
CA ARG A 243 -39.83 5.12 -6.32
C ARG A 243 -40.92 4.06 -6.06
N GLY A 244 -41.51 4.07 -4.87
CA GLY A 244 -42.51 3.10 -4.44
C GLY A 244 -41.96 1.88 -3.74
N ASP A 245 -40.64 1.71 -3.69
CA ASP A 245 -40.03 0.61 -2.94
C ASP A 245 -40.26 0.78 -1.44
N LEU A 246 -40.58 -0.33 -0.77
CA LEU A 246 -40.58 -0.40 0.69
C LEU A 246 -39.15 -0.55 1.19
N VAL A 247 -38.74 0.35 2.07
CA VAL A 247 -37.44 0.30 2.72
C VAL A 247 -37.60 0.14 4.23
N SER A 248 -36.68 -0.56 4.86
CA SER A 248 -36.66 -0.77 6.30
C SER A 248 -35.38 -0.22 6.92
N ALA A 249 -35.50 0.29 8.16
CA ALA A 249 -34.35 0.74 8.93
C ALA A 249 -33.42 -0.42 9.25
N GLY A 250 -32.11 -0.23 9.02
CA GLY A 250 -31.13 -1.24 9.39
C GLY A 250 -29.70 -0.87 9.01
N SER A 251 -28.75 -1.49 9.67
CA SER A 251 -27.34 -1.44 9.31
C SER A 251 -26.97 -2.64 8.43
N SER A 252 -25.84 -2.57 7.75
CA SER A 252 -25.33 -3.56 6.76
C SER A 252 -25.43 -5.05 7.12
N ALA A 253 -25.61 -5.38 8.38
CA ALA A 253 -25.68 -6.78 8.84
C ALA A 253 -27.09 -7.39 8.82
N THR A 254 -28.16 -6.56 8.85
CA THR A 254 -29.55 -7.01 8.99
C THR A 254 -30.53 -6.41 7.96
N ALA A 255 -30.14 -5.34 7.31
CA ALA A 255 -30.98 -4.62 6.38
C ALA A 255 -30.43 -4.75 4.98
N GLY A 256 -31.07 -5.41 4.12
CA GLY A 256 -30.93 -5.44 2.68
C GLY A 256 -29.81 -4.62 2.00
N LYS A 257 -29.97 -4.36 0.75
CA LYS A 257 -29.01 -3.57 -0.04
C LYS A 257 -29.00 -2.10 0.38
N PRO A 258 -27.84 -1.40 0.35
CA PRO A 258 -27.77 0.04 0.53
C PRO A 258 -28.64 0.73 -0.53
N LEU A 259 -29.31 1.85 -0.18
CA LEU A 259 -30.11 2.61 -1.14
C LEU A 259 -29.23 3.19 -2.24
N PHE A 260 -28.09 3.78 -1.83
CA PHE A 260 -27.10 4.38 -2.73
C PHE A 260 -25.68 4.04 -2.27
N ASN A 261 -24.77 3.95 -3.22
CA ASN A 261 -23.34 4.04 -2.94
C ASN A 261 -22.80 5.36 -3.46
N ILE A 262 -22.04 6.06 -2.63
CA ILE A 262 -21.42 7.34 -2.97
C ILE A 262 -19.91 7.17 -2.88
N ALA A 263 -19.20 7.70 -3.88
CA ALA A 263 -17.74 7.72 -3.90
C ALA A 263 -17.24 9.14 -4.16
N GLN A 264 -16.27 9.58 -3.41
CA GLN A 264 -15.57 10.83 -3.68
C GLN A 264 -14.59 10.60 -4.84
N SER A 265 -14.78 11.33 -5.94
CA SER A 265 -13.99 11.19 -7.16
C SER A 265 -12.98 12.32 -7.41
N GLY A 266 -13.07 13.44 -6.67
CA GLY A 266 -12.20 14.61 -6.87
C GLY A 266 -10.76 14.41 -6.38
N THR A 267 -10.57 13.57 -5.37
CA THR A 267 -9.27 13.09 -4.91
C THR A 267 -9.34 11.58 -4.86
N LEU A 268 -8.33 10.93 -5.42
CA LEU A 268 -8.23 9.48 -5.43
C LEU A 268 -7.05 9.03 -4.58
N ARG A 269 -7.12 7.81 -4.09
CA ARG A 269 -6.00 7.13 -3.46
C ARG A 269 -5.63 5.88 -4.27
N ILE A 270 -4.36 5.59 -4.32
CA ILE A 270 -3.83 4.38 -4.94
C ILE A 270 -3.20 3.55 -3.85
N GLN A 271 -3.67 2.35 -3.68
CA GLN A 271 -3.07 1.37 -2.79
C GLN A 271 -2.01 0.60 -3.56
N VAL A 272 -0.78 0.64 -3.05
CA VAL A 272 0.39 0.01 -3.63
C VAL A 272 1.04 -0.89 -2.59
N ASP A 273 1.25 -2.14 -2.95
CA ASP A 273 1.94 -3.12 -2.12
C ASP A 273 3.44 -3.08 -2.42
N VAL A 274 4.20 -2.44 -1.55
CA VAL A 274 5.65 -2.27 -1.68
C VAL A 274 6.38 -3.47 -1.09
N PRO A 275 7.26 -4.17 -1.86
CA PRO A 275 8.05 -5.29 -1.35
C PRO A 275 8.94 -4.89 -0.17
N GLN A 276 9.16 -5.81 0.76
CA GLN A 276 9.96 -5.60 1.98
C GLN A 276 11.35 -5.02 1.70
N SER A 277 12.00 -5.44 0.59
CA SER A 277 13.34 -4.94 0.20
C SER A 277 13.38 -3.44 -0.04
N GLU A 278 12.26 -2.85 -0.49
CA GLU A 278 12.15 -1.44 -0.87
C GLU A 278 11.35 -0.61 0.14
N ALA A 279 10.66 -1.26 1.06
CA ALA A 279 9.75 -0.61 2.01
C ALA A 279 10.43 0.48 2.85
N VAL A 280 11.72 0.30 3.20
CA VAL A 280 12.51 1.26 3.99
C VAL A 280 12.84 2.53 3.18
N ASN A 281 12.86 2.42 1.86
CA ASN A 281 13.22 3.52 0.95
C ASN A 281 12.03 4.41 0.58
N ILE A 282 10.81 4.02 0.93
CA ILE A 282 9.58 4.81 0.68
C ILE A 282 9.29 5.68 1.89
N GLN A 283 9.15 6.99 1.64
CA GLN A 283 8.89 7.98 2.68
C GLN A 283 7.60 8.75 2.44
N ASN A 284 6.92 9.13 3.52
CA ASN A 284 5.76 10.00 3.44
C ASN A 284 6.18 11.38 2.87
N GLY A 285 5.35 11.94 2.00
CA GLY A 285 5.65 13.17 1.26
C GLY A 285 6.41 12.95 -0.05
N GLN A 286 6.88 11.74 -0.34
CA GLN A 286 7.55 11.42 -1.58
C GLN A 286 6.60 11.51 -2.76
N THR A 287 7.06 12.12 -3.85
CA THR A 287 6.31 12.20 -5.12
C THR A 287 6.44 10.88 -5.88
N ALA A 288 5.33 10.40 -6.43
CA ALA A 288 5.27 9.25 -7.32
C ALA A 288 4.62 9.65 -8.66
N SER A 289 5.14 9.10 -9.75
CA SER A 289 4.56 9.23 -11.07
C SER A 289 3.60 8.06 -11.32
N ILE A 290 2.42 8.36 -11.84
CA ILE A 290 1.34 7.40 -12.02
C ILE A 290 0.95 7.36 -13.49
N THR A 291 0.93 6.17 -14.05
CA THR A 291 0.49 5.93 -15.43
C THR A 291 -0.65 4.90 -15.43
N VAL A 292 -1.62 5.12 -16.30
CA VAL A 292 -2.80 4.27 -16.47
C VAL A 292 -2.87 3.85 -17.93
N LYS A 293 -2.99 2.55 -18.20
CA LYS A 293 -2.95 2.01 -19.58
C LYS A 293 -4.05 2.57 -20.48
N GLU A 294 -5.21 2.88 -19.93
CA GLU A 294 -6.37 3.43 -20.63
C GLU A 294 -6.20 4.92 -20.99
N ARG A 295 -5.11 5.56 -20.50
CA ARG A 295 -4.78 6.97 -20.73
C ARG A 295 -3.34 7.11 -21.23
N LEU A 296 -3.07 6.51 -22.39
CA LEU A 296 -1.75 6.53 -23.02
C LEU A 296 -1.22 7.96 -23.19
N GLY A 297 0.05 8.15 -22.84
CA GLY A 297 0.73 9.44 -22.97
C GLY A 297 0.40 10.47 -21.89
N ARG A 298 -0.40 10.11 -20.89
CA ARG A 298 -0.72 10.99 -19.77
C ARG A 298 -0.11 10.44 -18.48
N GLU A 299 0.70 11.25 -17.86
CA GLU A 299 1.35 10.97 -16.57
C GLU A 299 0.68 11.83 -15.48
N TYR A 300 0.34 11.22 -14.38
CA TYR A 300 -0.25 11.90 -13.23
C TYR A 300 0.76 11.91 -12.09
N THR A 301 0.72 12.95 -11.29
CA THR A 301 1.59 13.08 -10.13
C THR A 301 0.77 12.81 -8.86
N GLY A 302 1.26 11.90 -8.04
CA GLY A 302 0.71 11.64 -6.72
C GLY A 302 1.76 11.82 -5.63
N THR A 303 1.30 11.87 -4.39
CA THR A 303 2.15 11.99 -3.21
C THR A 303 1.88 10.83 -2.25
N VAL A 304 2.92 10.21 -1.73
CA VAL A 304 2.84 9.21 -0.66
C VAL A 304 2.34 9.89 0.61
N VAL A 305 1.14 9.54 1.05
CA VAL A 305 0.53 10.15 2.24
C VAL A 305 0.81 9.35 3.49
N ARG A 306 0.78 8.03 3.36
CA ARG A 306 1.00 7.11 4.46
C ARG A 306 1.45 5.74 3.98
N SER A 307 2.14 5.04 4.86
CA SER A 307 2.45 3.63 4.74
C SER A 307 2.03 2.90 6.02
N ALA A 308 1.73 1.61 5.93
CA ALA A 308 1.18 0.83 7.04
C ALA A 308 2.14 0.67 8.22
N ALA A 309 3.44 0.99 8.04
CA ALA A 309 4.50 0.76 9.03
C ALA A 309 4.56 -0.68 9.58
N SER A 310 3.95 -1.62 8.86
CA SER A 310 3.94 -3.05 9.12
C SER A 310 3.96 -3.81 7.80
N LEU A 311 4.51 -5.01 7.82
CA LEU A 311 4.51 -5.89 6.67
C LEU A 311 3.36 -6.90 6.77
N ASP A 312 2.68 -7.13 5.67
CA ASP A 312 1.85 -8.31 5.51
C ASP A 312 2.75 -9.55 5.52
N SER A 313 2.49 -10.48 6.42
CA SER A 313 3.35 -11.66 6.62
C SER A 313 3.24 -12.69 5.49
N ALA A 314 2.13 -12.72 4.76
CA ALA A 314 1.90 -13.65 3.66
C ALA A 314 2.52 -13.15 2.36
N ALA A 315 2.26 -11.87 2.01
CA ALA A 315 2.77 -11.26 0.79
C ALA A 315 4.18 -10.66 0.93
N ARG A 316 4.66 -10.43 2.16
CA ARG A 316 5.93 -9.73 2.44
C ARG A 316 5.97 -8.33 1.82
N THR A 317 4.84 -7.63 1.86
CA THR A 317 4.68 -6.28 1.33
C THR A 317 4.24 -5.31 2.40
N MET A 318 4.55 -4.03 2.21
CA MET A 318 4.05 -2.91 3.00
C MET A 318 3.02 -2.15 2.18
N LEU A 319 1.79 -2.06 2.69
CA LEU A 319 0.76 -1.24 2.06
C LEU A 319 1.14 0.24 2.14
N THR A 320 1.19 0.88 0.98
CA THR A 320 1.50 2.31 0.83
C THR A 320 0.37 2.99 0.08
N GLU A 321 -0.09 4.13 0.59
CA GLU A 321 -1.15 4.93 -0.01
C GLU A 321 -0.58 6.18 -0.69
N VAL A 322 -0.84 6.30 -1.98
CA VAL A 322 -0.49 7.46 -2.80
C VAL A 322 -1.76 8.21 -3.13
N GLN A 323 -1.83 9.50 -2.81
CA GLN A 323 -2.96 10.36 -3.17
C GLN A 323 -2.64 11.17 -4.42
N LEU A 324 -3.67 11.37 -5.26
CA LEU A 324 -3.61 12.20 -6.44
C LEU A 324 -4.88 13.05 -6.59
N ASP A 325 -4.74 14.22 -7.20
CA ASP A 325 -5.85 15.10 -7.56
C ASP A 325 -6.50 14.61 -8.86
N ASN A 326 -7.83 14.49 -8.86
CA ASN A 326 -8.63 14.04 -10.00
C ASN A 326 -9.85 14.96 -10.20
N ARG A 327 -9.71 16.27 -9.98
CA ARG A 327 -10.82 17.22 -10.17
C ARG A 327 -11.32 17.28 -11.61
N ASP A 328 -10.47 16.94 -12.57
CA ASP A 328 -10.83 16.81 -13.99
C ASP A 328 -11.70 15.57 -14.29
N GLY A 329 -11.80 14.62 -13.33
CA GLY A 329 -12.57 13.39 -13.48
C GLY A 329 -11.99 12.43 -14.52
N SER A 330 -10.72 12.57 -14.88
CA SER A 330 -10.08 11.77 -15.94
C SER A 330 -9.85 10.31 -15.54
N LEU A 331 -9.73 10.05 -14.25
CA LEU A 331 -9.55 8.72 -13.68
C LEU A 331 -10.81 8.27 -12.95
N LEU A 332 -11.13 6.99 -13.07
CA LEU A 332 -12.26 6.39 -12.37
C LEU A 332 -11.76 5.46 -11.26
N PRO A 333 -12.40 5.48 -10.07
CA PRO A 333 -12.17 4.44 -9.07
C PRO A 333 -12.38 3.05 -9.66
N GLY A 334 -11.53 2.10 -9.29
CA GLY A 334 -11.52 0.75 -9.83
C GLY A 334 -10.56 0.55 -11.01
N MET A 335 -9.97 1.62 -11.56
CA MET A 335 -8.91 1.49 -12.56
C MET A 335 -7.62 0.96 -11.93
N TYR A 336 -6.78 0.35 -12.77
CA TYR A 336 -5.47 -0.15 -12.42
C TYR A 336 -4.39 0.84 -12.86
N ALA A 337 -3.47 1.16 -11.97
CA ALA A 337 -2.38 2.09 -12.24
C ALA A 337 -1.02 1.43 -12.07
N GLN A 338 -0.02 1.95 -12.80
CA GLN A 338 1.38 1.71 -12.51
C GLN A 338 1.95 2.93 -11.79
N VAL A 339 2.49 2.72 -10.62
CA VAL A 339 3.09 3.76 -9.77
C VAL A 339 4.60 3.62 -9.80
N LYS A 340 5.27 4.66 -10.26
CA LYS A 340 6.73 4.76 -10.33
C LYS A 340 7.22 5.61 -9.17
N PHE A 341 7.93 4.97 -8.26
CA PHE A 341 8.66 5.64 -7.18
C PHE A 341 10.09 5.90 -7.63
N THR A 342 10.61 7.09 -7.36
CA THR A 342 12.01 7.42 -7.54
C THR A 342 12.72 7.23 -6.20
N LEU A 343 13.56 6.20 -6.11
CA LEU A 343 14.31 5.86 -4.91
C LEU A 343 15.71 6.46 -5.00
N ALA A 344 16.18 7.08 -3.93
CA ALA A 344 17.57 7.50 -3.82
C ALA A 344 18.44 6.27 -3.55
N GLU A 345 19.41 6.01 -4.39
CA GLU A 345 20.40 4.97 -4.12
C GLU A 345 21.39 5.41 -3.06
N GLN A 346 21.51 4.64 -1.99
CA GLN A 346 22.39 4.96 -0.87
C GLN A 346 23.89 4.89 -1.25
N ARG A 347 24.24 4.17 -2.30
CA ARG A 347 25.61 4.06 -2.83
C ARG A 347 25.55 4.14 -4.34
N ARG A 348 26.33 5.05 -4.92
CA ARG A 348 26.54 5.07 -6.37
C ARG A 348 27.34 3.83 -6.74
N SER A 349 26.79 3.04 -7.64
CA SER A 349 27.46 1.87 -8.20
C SER A 349 28.12 2.22 -9.52
N LEU A 350 29.13 1.50 -9.88
CA LEU A 350 29.76 1.62 -11.20
C LEU A 350 29.00 0.74 -12.21
N ILE A 351 28.83 1.26 -13.40
CA ILE A 351 28.19 0.56 -14.52
C ILE A 351 29.24 0.27 -15.57
N ILE A 352 29.26 -0.98 -16.04
CA ILE A 352 30.14 -1.45 -17.10
C ILE A 352 29.33 -2.15 -18.20
N PRO A 353 29.81 -2.22 -19.44
CA PRO A 353 29.20 -3.05 -20.47
C PRO A 353 29.23 -4.52 -20.07
N THR A 354 28.13 -5.25 -20.30
CA THR A 354 28.06 -6.70 -20.01
C THR A 354 29.11 -7.49 -20.77
N SER A 355 29.56 -7.00 -21.95
CA SER A 355 30.62 -7.59 -22.75
C SER A 355 32.00 -7.55 -22.08
N SER A 356 32.21 -6.73 -21.04
CA SER A 356 33.48 -6.66 -20.30
C SER A 356 33.59 -7.73 -19.19
N LEU A 357 32.53 -8.50 -18.96
CA LEU A 357 32.50 -9.57 -17.97
C LEU A 357 33.13 -10.85 -18.51
N VAL A 358 33.97 -11.45 -17.71
CA VAL A 358 34.48 -12.81 -17.87
C VAL A 358 33.84 -13.70 -16.82
N ILE A 359 33.26 -14.80 -17.26
CA ILE A 359 32.64 -15.79 -16.37
C ILE A 359 33.40 -17.09 -16.56
N ASP A 360 34.09 -17.53 -15.53
CA ASP A 360 34.83 -18.76 -15.53
C ASP A 360 34.52 -19.64 -14.29
N HIS A 361 35.25 -20.72 -14.13
CA HIS A 361 35.10 -21.67 -13.00
C HIS A 361 35.40 -21.03 -11.62
N SER A 362 36.16 -19.92 -11.59
CA SER A 362 36.53 -19.18 -10.37
C SER A 362 35.56 -18.08 -10.01
N GLY A 363 34.63 -17.74 -10.92
CA GLY A 363 33.58 -16.75 -10.67
C GLY A 363 33.43 -15.66 -11.75
N MET A 364 32.98 -14.51 -11.36
CA MET A 364 32.78 -13.35 -12.25
C MET A 364 33.94 -12.38 -12.07
N HIS A 365 34.61 -12.06 -13.19
CA HIS A 365 35.77 -11.19 -13.23
C HIS A 365 35.63 -10.14 -14.30
N VAL A 366 36.39 -9.07 -14.17
CA VAL A 366 36.67 -8.11 -15.25
C VAL A 366 38.19 -8.07 -15.46
N VAL A 367 38.62 -7.77 -16.66
CA VAL A 367 40.03 -7.58 -16.98
C VAL A 367 40.36 -6.11 -16.89
N VAL A 368 41.21 -5.76 -15.95
CA VAL A 368 41.75 -4.40 -15.76
C VAL A 368 43.12 -4.33 -16.43
N VAL A 369 43.36 -3.27 -17.20
CA VAL A 369 44.68 -2.97 -17.75
C VAL A 369 45.38 -1.97 -16.87
N GLU A 370 46.48 -2.37 -16.24
CA GLU A 370 47.29 -1.48 -15.44
C GLU A 370 48.21 -0.60 -16.30
N GLY A 371 48.74 0.48 -15.72
CA GLY A 371 49.61 1.42 -16.41
C GLY A 371 50.90 0.84 -17.02
N ASN A 372 51.26 -0.42 -16.68
CA ASN A 372 52.34 -1.20 -17.28
C ASN A 372 51.87 -2.05 -18.49
N GLN A 373 50.64 -1.81 -18.98
CA GLN A 373 50.02 -2.54 -20.10
C GLN A 373 49.86 -4.08 -19.85
N LYS A 374 49.61 -4.44 -18.60
CA LYS A 374 49.32 -5.83 -18.21
C LYS A 374 47.84 -6.03 -17.88
N ALA A 375 47.34 -7.18 -18.32
CA ALA A 375 45.97 -7.59 -18.03
C ALA A 375 45.86 -8.27 -16.68
N HIS A 376 45.01 -7.82 -15.79
CA HIS A 376 44.71 -8.37 -14.47
C HIS A 376 43.24 -8.74 -14.33
N PHE A 377 42.95 -9.97 -13.91
CA PHE A 377 41.61 -10.48 -13.68
C PHE A 377 41.17 -10.15 -12.26
N VAL A 378 40.29 -9.17 -12.15
CA VAL A 378 39.78 -8.69 -10.86
C VAL A 378 38.39 -9.28 -10.59
N PRO A 379 38.21 -10.00 -9.47
CA PRO A 379 36.89 -10.52 -9.11
C PRO A 379 35.92 -9.39 -8.77
N VAL A 380 34.70 -9.47 -9.29
CA VAL A 380 33.68 -8.44 -9.10
C VAL A 380 32.39 -9.00 -8.50
N VAL A 381 31.75 -8.19 -7.68
CA VAL A 381 30.41 -8.48 -7.18
C VAL A 381 29.42 -7.65 -7.99
N LEU A 382 28.57 -8.33 -8.73
CA LEU A 382 27.56 -7.69 -9.56
C LEU A 382 26.36 -7.22 -8.76
N GLY A 383 25.71 -6.19 -9.26
CA GLY A 383 24.44 -5.68 -8.78
C GLY A 383 23.31 -6.01 -9.75
N LYS A 384 22.63 -4.96 -10.23
CA LYS A 384 21.49 -5.07 -11.15
C LYS A 384 21.99 -5.30 -12.58
N ASP A 385 21.41 -6.30 -13.25
CA ASP A 385 21.64 -6.53 -14.69
C ASP A 385 20.61 -5.72 -15.49
N MET A 386 21.11 -4.87 -16.40
CA MET A 386 20.33 -4.02 -17.29
C MET A 386 20.38 -4.51 -18.75
N GLY A 387 20.90 -5.73 -19.00
CA GLY A 387 21.04 -6.37 -20.31
C GLY A 387 22.33 -6.00 -21.01
N ILE A 388 22.45 -4.81 -21.59
CA ILE A 388 23.66 -4.33 -22.28
C ILE A 388 24.73 -3.78 -21.32
N GLN A 389 24.35 -3.46 -20.10
CA GLN A 389 25.19 -2.94 -19.03
C GLN A 389 24.88 -3.68 -17.75
N VAL A 390 25.86 -3.73 -16.85
CA VAL A 390 25.71 -4.36 -15.54
C VAL A 390 26.29 -3.46 -14.45
N GLU A 391 25.62 -3.44 -13.33
CA GLU A 391 26.06 -2.76 -12.12
C GLU A 391 27.14 -3.58 -11.42
N VAL A 392 28.24 -2.92 -10.99
CA VAL A 392 29.28 -3.52 -10.17
C VAL A 392 29.27 -2.85 -8.80
N ARG A 393 29.05 -3.65 -7.76
CA ARG A 393 28.99 -3.17 -6.36
C ARG A 393 30.34 -3.07 -5.70
N SER A 394 31.27 -3.95 -6.09
CA SER A 394 32.63 -3.94 -5.57
C SER A 394 33.58 -4.70 -6.49
N GLY A 395 34.88 -4.39 -6.38
CA GLY A 395 35.96 -5.02 -7.13
C GLY A 395 36.71 -4.05 -8.07
N ILE A 396 36.08 -2.94 -8.49
CA ILE A 396 36.69 -1.97 -9.41
C ILE A 396 36.55 -0.53 -8.90
N GLN A 397 37.33 0.36 -9.48
CA GLN A 397 37.28 1.81 -9.29
C GLN A 397 36.88 2.53 -10.59
N ALA A 398 36.37 3.72 -10.47
CA ALA A 398 35.96 4.52 -11.63
C ALA A 398 37.13 4.90 -12.55
N SER A 399 38.37 4.89 -12.03
CA SER A 399 39.61 5.16 -12.75
C SER A 399 40.15 3.96 -13.53
N ASP A 400 39.63 2.76 -13.30
CA ASP A 400 40.17 1.54 -13.88
C ASP A 400 39.88 1.47 -15.39
N ALA A 401 40.86 1.03 -16.16
CA ALA A 401 40.71 0.79 -17.58
C ALA A 401 40.34 -0.70 -17.80
N LEU A 402 39.08 -0.95 -18.15
CA LEU A 402 38.58 -2.31 -18.36
C LEU A 402 38.67 -2.71 -19.82
N VAL A 403 38.95 -3.96 -20.09
CA VAL A 403 38.86 -4.50 -21.46
C VAL A 403 37.38 -4.66 -21.85
N ALA A 404 36.96 -4.03 -22.93
CA ALA A 404 35.56 -3.99 -23.38
C ALA A 404 35.01 -5.36 -23.81
N SER A 405 35.87 -6.24 -24.39
CA SER A 405 35.51 -7.57 -24.83
C SER A 405 36.74 -8.45 -24.70
N PRO A 406 37.04 -8.98 -23.51
CA PRO A 406 38.21 -9.84 -23.29
C PRO A 406 38.07 -11.12 -24.10
N SER A 407 39.17 -11.49 -24.79
CA SER A 407 39.26 -12.76 -25.50
C SER A 407 39.52 -13.92 -24.51
N ASP A 408 38.99 -15.10 -24.81
CA ASP A 408 39.23 -16.34 -24.04
C ASP A 408 40.71 -16.75 -23.98
N LEU A 409 41.53 -16.14 -24.84
CA LEU A 409 42.97 -16.36 -24.90
C LEU A 409 43.77 -15.41 -24.00
N LEU A 410 43.12 -14.49 -23.35
CA LEU A 410 43.77 -13.55 -22.44
C LEU A 410 44.08 -14.24 -21.12
N HIS A 411 45.31 -14.04 -20.59
CA HIS A 411 45.75 -14.64 -19.37
C HIS A 411 46.21 -13.59 -18.35
N GLU A 412 46.17 -13.96 -17.08
CA GLU A 412 46.65 -13.14 -15.97
C GLU A 412 48.10 -12.66 -16.19
N GLY A 413 48.37 -11.38 -16.09
CA GLY A 413 49.73 -10.78 -16.24
C GLY A 413 50.20 -10.64 -17.67
N GLN A 414 49.37 -10.93 -18.69
CA GLN A 414 49.76 -10.84 -20.11
C GLN A 414 49.90 -9.40 -20.55
N ASP A 415 50.97 -9.10 -21.33
CA ASP A 415 51.15 -7.80 -21.95
C ASP A 415 50.11 -7.59 -23.06
N VAL A 416 49.44 -6.46 -23.07
CA VAL A 416 48.37 -6.07 -24.01
C VAL A 416 48.68 -4.73 -24.66
N GLU A 417 48.26 -4.55 -25.90
CA GLU A 417 48.31 -3.27 -26.59
C GLU A 417 46.95 -2.63 -26.54
N VAL A 418 46.88 -1.42 -25.97
CA VAL A 418 45.64 -0.66 -25.82
C VAL A 418 45.37 0.15 -27.08
N ARG A 419 44.14 0.03 -27.59
CA ARG A 419 43.68 0.78 -28.76
C ARG A 419 42.49 1.70 -28.37
#